data_9ddbbba97245cf468f92ed266cf757ce
#
_entry.id   9ddbbba97245cf468f92ed266cf757ce
#
_cell.length_a   1.000
_cell.length_b   1.000
_cell.length_c   1.000
_cell.angle_alpha   90.00
_cell.angle_beta   90.00
_cell.angle_gamma   90.00
#
_symmetry.space_group_name_H-M   'P 1'
#
loop_
_entity.id
_entity.type
_entity.pdbx_description
1 polymer ?
#
loop_
_entity_poly.entity_id
_entity_poly.type
_entity_poly.pdbx_seq_one_letter_code
_entity_poly.pdbx_strand_id
1 'polypeptide(L)'
;MSNEWELLAGRLEDCLMGVSGGVDGLEPWKEKAFQGLAQEVFGWQFELCAPYRSFCKQRGVTPSSVSDWREIPAVPTTAFKYVNLVSTPYTSISRKPDAAFYTSGTTLGSEHRGCHFVPRVSLYRAAFHQPFRRALLPDVEEIRIISLIPSPISAPHSSLSWMVGMAADAFAYEVDWLVQPNGEWTRGPFDVLRAASEEEEPVLVLGTALAFLHLKEAADEPSVSLPTGSRAMVTGGFKGVSR
;
A
#
# COMPACT_ATOMS: atom_id res chain seq x y z
N MET A 1 -4.52 -3.29 27.82
CA MET A 1 -4.30 -3.86 26.46
C MET A 1 -4.95 -3.05 25.34
N SER A 2 -6.27 -2.76 25.32
CA SER A 2 -6.85 -1.95 24.21
C SER A 2 -6.33 -0.51 24.19
N ASN A 3 -6.17 0.14 25.35
CA ASN A 3 -5.66 1.51 25.44
C ASN A 3 -4.19 1.64 25.04
N GLU A 4 -3.36 0.67 25.39
CA GLU A 4 -1.93 0.65 25.04
C GLU A 4 -1.73 0.44 23.52
N TRP A 5 -2.55 -0.41 22.88
CA TRP A 5 -2.57 -0.54 21.43
C TRP A 5 -2.91 0.77 20.73
N GLU A 6 -3.96 1.46 21.16
CA GLU A 6 -4.35 2.74 20.57
C GLU A 6 -3.25 3.81 20.75
N LEU A 7 -2.55 3.81 21.89
CA LEU A 7 -1.42 4.69 22.13
C LEU A 7 -0.23 4.37 21.21
N LEU A 8 0.12 3.09 21.05
CA LEU A 8 1.19 2.67 20.14
C LEU A 8 0.83 3.03 18.68
N ALA A 9 -0.38 2.73 18.26
CA ALA A 9 -0.84 3.02 16.90
C ALA A 9 -0.83 4.54 16.63
N GLY A 10 -1.28 5.37 17.58
CA GLY A 10 -1.20 6.83 17.47
C GLY A 10 0.24 7.32 17.33
N ARG A 11 1.16 6.84 18.16
CA ARG A 11 2.59 7.19 18.04
C ARG A 11 3.20 6.77 16.71
N LEU A 12 2.83 5.59 16.20
CA LEU A 12 3.27 5.15 14.87
C LEU A 12 2.73 6.05 13.77
N GLU A 13 1.46 6.44 13.83
CA GLU A 13 0.87 7.40 12.89
C GLU A 13 1.59 8.75 12.93
N ASP A 14 1.82 9.30 14.12
CA ASP A 14 2.56 10.56 14.31
C ASP A 14 3.98 10.50 13.73
N CYS A 15 4.69 9.40 13.99
CA CYS A 15 6.02 9.19 13.43
C CYS A 15 6.00 9.08 11.90
N LEU A 16 5.03 8.35 11.34
CA LEU A 16 4.88 8.16 9.89
C LEU A 16 4.47 9.45 9.17
N MET A 17 3.66 10.28 9.81
CA MET A 17 3.25 11.59 9.29
C MET A 17 4.29 12.70 9.53
N GLY A 18 5.38 12.39 10.25
CA GLY A 18 6.42 13.38 10.54
C GLY A 18 6.07 14.38 11.65
N VAL A 19 5.00 14.16 12.39
CA VAL A 19 4.53 15.08 13.45
C VAL A 19 5.50 15.08 14.65
N SER A 20 6.16 13.96 14.94
CA SER A 20 7.01 13.78 16.12
C SER A 20 8.48 14.17 15.95
N GLY A 21 8.90 14.68 14.80
CA GLY A 21 10.33 14.81 14.46
C GLY A 21 10.80 16.14 13.88
N GLY A 22 10.05 17.22 14.01
CA GLY A 22 10.49 18.57 13.57
C GLY A 22 10.77 18.67 12.07
N VAL A 23 10.40 19.77 11.50
CA VAL A 23 10.70 20.25 10.14
C VAL A 23 10.97 19.17 9.09
N ASP A 24 9.99 18.90 8.27
CA ASP A 24 10.07 18.09 7.06
C ASP A 24 10.07 16.56 7.18
N GLY A 25 9.41 15.93 8.09
CA GLY A 25 8.99 14.48 8.07
C GLY A 25 9.77 13.45 7.23
N LEU A 26 10.92 13.81 6.70
CA LEU A 26 11.68 13.22 5.60
C LEU A 26 13.11 12.85 5.97
N GLU A 27 13.55 13.24 7.17
CA GLU A 27 14.80 12.69 7.69
C GLU A 27 14.61 11.20 7.91
N PRO A 28 15.57 10.36 7.47
CA PRO A 28 15.57 8.97 7.86
C PRO A 28 15.42 8.86 9.36
N TRP A 29 14.53 8.00 9.83
CA TRP A 29 14.38 7.79 11.27
C TRP A 29 15.75 7.53 11.88
N LYS A 30 16.09 8.29 12.92
CA LYS A 30 17.34 8.05 13.64
C LYS A 30 17.34 6.59 14.07
N GLU A 31 18.42 5.87 13.82
CA GLU A 31 18.57 4.43 14.10
C GLU A 31 18.04 4.04 15.48
N LYS A 32 18.35 4.85 16.50
CA LYS A 32 17.87 4.60 17.88
C LYS A 32 16.34 4.72 18.01
N ALA A 33 15.72 5.65 17.33
CA ALA A 33 14.25 5.82 17.37
C ALA A 33 13.57 4.67 16.64
N PHE A 34 14.07 4.30 15.47
CA PHE A 34 13.59 3.13 14.73
C PHE A 34 13.74 1.85 15.53
N GLN A 35 14.91 1.63 16.14
CA GLN A 35 15.18 0.49 17.00
C GLN A 35 14.15 0.34 18.13
N GLY A 36 13.87 1.43 18.84
CA GLY A 36 12.91 1.42 19.95
C GLY A 36 11.49 1.05 19.49
N LEU A 37 11.02 1.67 18.40
CA LEU A 37 9.70 1.38 17.83
C LEU A 37 9.61 -0.04 17.27
N ALA A 38 10.65 -0.51 16.58
CA ALA A 38 10.66 -1.87 16.02
C ALA A 38 10.59 -2.93 17.13
N GLN A 39 11.32 -2.75 18.23
CA GLN A 39 11.26 -3.65 19.39
C GLN A 39 9.90 -3.63 20.08
N GLU A 40 9.28 -2.45 20.21
CA GLU A 40 7.95 -2.33 20.80
C GLU A 40 6.90 -3.00 19.93
N VAL A 41 6.91 -2.75 18.61
CA VAL A 41 6.01 -3.42 17.65
C VAL A 41 6.23 -4.94 17.67
N PHE A 42 7.48 -5.39 17.73
CA PHE A 42 7.79 -6.81 17.88
C PHE A 42 7.18 -7.41 19.14
N GLY A 43 7.30 -6.72 20.27
CA GLY A 43 6.67 -7.16 21.53
C GLY A 43 5.16 -7.34 21.37
N TRP A 44 4.49 -6.37 20.79
CA TRP A 44 3.05 -6.45 20.48
C TRP A 44 2.69 -7.60 19.55
N GLN A 45 3.41 -7.77 18.46
CA GLN A 45 3.19 -8.85 17.51
C GLN A 45 3.41 -10.22 18.16
N PHE A 46 4.44 -10.35 18.98
CA PHE A 46 4.75 -11.56 19.72
C PHE A 46 3.62 -11.93 20.71
N GLU A 47 3.09 -10.95 21.45
CA GLU A 47 2.05 -11.18 22.46
C GLU A 47 0.67 -11.44 21.83
N LEU A 48 0.33 -10.76 20.74
CA LEU A 48 -1.04 -10.79 20.22
C LEU A 48 -1.23 -11.74 19.03
N CYS A 49 -0.15 -12.10 18.30
CA CYS A 49 -0.22 -13.02 17.17
C CYS A 49 0.32 -14.40 17.53
N ALA A 50 -0.54 -15.31 17.94
CA ALA A 50 -0.14 -16.66 18.38
C ALA A 50 0.68 -17.44 17.32
N PRO A 51 0.36 -17.42 16.01
CA PRO A 51 1.19 -18.06 14.99
C PRO A 51 2.59 -17.45 14.91
N TYR A 52 2.71 -16.11 14.99
CA TYR A 52 3.99 -15.43 14.97
C TYR A 52 4.82 -15.74 16.22
N ARG A 53 4.20 -15.72 17.39
CA ARG A 53 4.85 -16.11 18.64
C ARG A 53 5.41 -17.53 18.57
N SER A 54 4.65 -18.48 18.04
CA SER A 54 5.13 -19.86 17.85
C SER A 54 6.33 -19.93 16.90
N PHE A 55 6.28 -19.18 15.80
CA PHE A 55 7.37 -19.08 14.84
C PHE A 55 8.66 -18.51 15.48
N CYS A 56 8.55 -17.46 16.30
CA CYS A 56 9.68 -16.88 17.02
C CYS A 56 10.24 -17.85 18.07
N LYS A 57 9.39 -18.48 18.87
CA LYS A 57 9.80 -19.45 19.90
C LYS A 57 10.54 -20.65 19.31
N GLN A 58 10.14 -21.16 18.17
CA GLN A 58 10.85 -22.25 17.47
C GLN A 58 12.28 -21.85 17.05
N ARG A 59 12.55 -20.55 16.93
CA ARG A 59 13.87 -19.99 16.62
C ARG A 59 14.65 -19.54 17.87
N GLY A 60 14.10 -19.77 19.06
CA GLY A 60 14.69 -19.33 20.31
C GLY A 60 14.65 -17.81 20.50
N VAL A 61 13.82 -17.09 19.74
CA VAL A 61 13.77 -15.62 19.78
C VAL A 61 12.54 -15.15 20.55
N THR A 62 12.76 -14.22 21.47
CA THR A 62 11.73 -13.56 22.28
C THR A 62 11.99 -12.04 22.30
N PRO A 63 11.02 -11.21 22.66
CA PRO A 63 11.26 -9.76 22.78
C PRO A 63 12.42 -9.39 23.72
N SER A 64 12.66 -10.17 24.76
CA SER A 64 13.77 -9.94 25.69
C SER A 64 15.14 -10.40 25.17
N SER A 65 15.20 -11.23 24.14
CA SER A 65 16.46 -11.72 23.56
C SER A 65 16.95 -10.89 22.38
N VAL A 66 16.14 -9.95 21.87
CA VAL A 66 16.46 -9.11 20.70
C VAL A 66 17.06 -7.79 21.17
N SER A 67 18.31 -7.54 20.79
CA SER A 67 19.00 -6.28 21.05
C SER A 67 19.07 -5.35 19.82
N ASP A 68 18.99 -5.90 18.64
CA ASP A 68 18.97 -5.18 17.36
C ASP A 68 17.70 -5.57 16.57
N TRP A 69 17.03 -4.60 15.94
CA TRP A 69 15.82 -4.83 15.15
C TRP A 69 16.05 -5.83 14.01
N ARG A 70 17.28 -5.97 13.52
CA ARG A 70 17.66 -6.92 12.47
C ARG A 70 17.57 -8.38 12.93
N GLU A 71 17.54 -8.61 14.23
CA GLU A 71 17.37 -9.95 14.85
C GLU A 71 15.89 -10.36 14.93
N ILE A 72 14.95 -9.44 14.69
CA ILE A 72 13.51 -9.73 14.72
C ILE A 72 13.17 -10.70 13.59
N PRO A 73 12.59 -11.89 13.87
CA PRO A 73 12.33 -12.90 12.85
C PRO A 73 11.30 -12.44 11.82
N ALA A 74 11.70 -12.38 10.55
CA ALA A 74 10.79 -12.09 9.45
C ALA A 74 10.02 -13.36 9.02
N VAL A 75 8.70 -13.24 8.92
CA VAL A 75 7.84 -14.31 8.44
C VAL A 75 7.83 -14.31 6.91
N PRO A 76 7.97 -15.47 6.24
CA PRO A 76 7.79 -15.56 4.80
C PRO A 76 6.40 -15.06 4.37
N THR A 77 6.34 -14.26 3.30
CA THR A 77 5.06 -13.71 2.81
C THR A 77 4.04 -14.77 2.42
N THR A 78 4.50 -15.97 2.06
CA THR A 78 3.65 -17.13 1.80
C THR A 78 2.84 -17.59 3.02
N ALA A 79 3.29 -17.27 4.24
CA ALA A 79 2.57 -17.64 5.46
C ALA A 79 1.16 -17.06 5.52
N PHE A 80 0.92 -15.87 4.94
CA PHE A 80 -0.41 -15.27 4.85
C PHE A 80 -1.43 -16.09 4.05
N LYS A 81 -0.99 -17.09 3.30
CA LYS A 81 -1.87 -18.04 2.61
C LYS A 81 -2.41 -19.16 3.51
N TYR A 82 -1.73 -19.40 4.62
CA TYR A 82 -2.00 -20.57 5.49
C TYR A 82 -2.46 -20.19 6.88
N VAL A 83 -2.06 -19.01 7.36
CA VAL A 83 -2.39 -18.55 8.72
C VAL A 83 -2.76 -17.08 8.73
N ASN A 84 -3.69 -16.73 9.61
CA ASN A 84 -4.06 -15.35 9.86
C ASN A 84 -3.01 -14.72 10.79
N LEU A 85 -2.17 -13.83 10.25
CA LEU A 85 -1.18 -13.06 10.99
C LEU A 85 -1.79 -11.71 11.35
N VAL A 86 -2.46 -11.64 12.49
CA VAL A 86 -3.15 -10.44 12.98
C VAL A 86 -2.70 -10.16 14.39
N SER A 87 -2.16 -8.97 14.62
CA SER A 87 -1.68 -8.49 15.91
C SER A 87 -2.61 -7.42 16.44
N THR A 88 -3.75 -7.81 16.93
CA THR A 88 -4.75 -6.92 17.52
C THR A 88 -5.24 -7.47 18.85
N PRO A 89 -5.46 -6.62 19.87
CA PRO A 89 -6.07 -7.03 21.12
C PRO A 89 -7.54 -7.46 20.95
N TYR A 90 -8.13 -7.21 19.80
CA TYR A 90 -9.50 -7.56 19.47
C TYR A 90 -9.57 -9.02 18.98
N THR A 91 -9.35 -9.97 19.89
CA THR A 91 -9.45 -11.42 19.61
C THR A 91 -10.88 -11.94 19.51
N SER A 92 -11.88 -11.09 19.70
CA SER A 92 -13.29 -11.46 19.63
C SER A 92 -14.08 -10.55 18.70
N ILE A 93 -14.79 -11.15 17.82
CA ILE A 93 -16.08 -10.85 17.16
C ILE A 93 -16.63 -9.39 17.24
N SER A 94 -16.18 -8.54 18.13
CA SER A 94 -16.75 -7.21 18.38
C SER A 94 -16.22 -6.08 17.51
N ARG A 95 -15.08 -6.24 16.84
CA ARG A 95 -14.58 -5.24 15.89
C ARG A 95 -13.97 -5.93 14.68
N LYS A 96 -14.62 -5.76 13.53
CA LYS A 96 -14.04 -6.14 12.24
C LYS A 96 -12.80 -5.29 11.95
N PRO A 97 -11.79 -5.83 11.26
CA PRO A 97 -10.71 -5.01 10.73
C PRO A 97 -11.29 -3.96 9.78
N ASP A 98 -10.66 -2.80 9.71
CA ASP A 98 -11.11 -1.72 8.81
C ASP A 98 -11.04 -2.16 7.36
N ALA A 99 -10.03 -3.00 6.99
CA ALA A 99 -9.92 -3.59 5.67
C ALA A 99 -9.34 -5.02 5.71
N ALA A 100 -9.59 -5.77 4.64
CA ALA A 100 -8.97 -7.06 4.37
C ALA A 100 -8.54 -7.11 2.90
N PHE A 101 -7.24 -7.28 2.67
CA PHE A 101 -6.67 -7.35 1.32
C PHE A 101 -6.29 -8.76 0.96
N TYR A 102 -6.65 -9.19 -0.24
CA TYR A 102 -6.35 -10.53 -0.74
C TYR A 102 -5.24 -10.49 -1.79
N THR A 103 -4.33 -11.46 -1.69
CA THR A 103 -3.30 -11.65 -2.72
C THR A 103 -3.93 -12.17 -4.02
N SER A 104 -3.29 -11.91 -5.15
CA SER A 104 -3.81 -12.24 -6.48
C SER A 104 -3.84 -13.73 -6.83
N GLY A 105 -3.77 -14.67 -5.93
CA GLY A 105 -4.02 -16.11 -6.13
C GLY A 105 -3.41 -16.84 -7.37
N THR A 106 -2.51 -16.18 -8.11
CA THR A 106 -2.03 -16.62 -9.42
C THR A 106 -1.20 -17.90 -9.43
N THR A 107 -0.71 -18.36 -8.27
CA THR A 107 0.21 -19.51 -8.21
C THR A 107 -0.49 -20.82 -7.83
N LEU A 108 -1.60 -20.79 -7.13
CA LEU A 108 -2.29 -21.98 -6.59
C LEU A 108 -3.83 -21.94 -6.76
N GLY A 109 -4.35 -21.05 -7.63
CA GLY A 109 -5.79 -20.87 -7.83
C GLY A 109 -6.45 -19.92 -6.81
N SER A 110 -7.70 -19.56 -7.08
CA SER A 110 -8.46 -18.58 -6.30
C SER A 110 -8.75 -19.00 -4.86
N GLU A 111 -8.69 -20.31 -4.56
CA GLU A 111 -8.98 -20.86 -3.23
C GLU A 111 -7.84 -20.67 -2.21
N HIS A 112 -6.63 -20.32 -2.68
CA HIS A 112 -5.43 -20.14 -1.85
C HIS A 112 -4.92 -18.71 -1.86
N ARG A 113 -5.82 -17.74 -1.73
CA ARG A 113 -5.42 -16.33 -1.57
C ARG A 113 -4.97 -16.07 -0.15
N GLY A 114 -3.81 -15.45 0.00
CA GLY A 114 -3.41 -14.91 1.29
C GLY A 114 -4.29 -13.71 1.64
N CYS A 115 -4.64 -13.60 2.92
CA CYS A 115 -5.41 -12.47 3.45
C CYS A 115 -4.55 -11.64 4.40
N HIS A 116 -4.50 -10.33 4.13
CA HIS A 116 -3.88 -9.35 5.01
C HIS A 116 -4.99 -8.54 5.68
N PHE A 117 -5.25 -8.83 6.93
CA PHE A 117 -6.16 -8.02 7.73
C PHE A 117 -5.47 -6.73 8.16
N VAL A 118 -6.12 -5.61 7.93
CA VAL A 118 -5.67 -4.28 8.34
C VAL A 118 -6.62 -3.77 9.42
N PRO A 119 -6.26 -3.94 10.70
CA PRO A 119 -7.12 -3.53 11.81
C PRO A 119 -7.37 -2.03 11.86
N ARG A 120 -6.42 -1.23 11.31
CA ARG A 120 -6.44 0.23 11.36
C ARG A 120 -5.89 0.80 10.05
N VAL A 121 -6.79 1.24 9.18
CA VAL A 121 -6.46 1.80 7.85
C VAL A 121 -5.71 3.13 7.95
N SER A 122 -5.89 3.89 9.03
CA SER A 122 -5.15 5.14 9.25
C SER A 122 -3.63 4.93 9.31
N LEU A 123 -3.14 3.79 9.85
CA LEU A 123 -1.72 3.43 9.78
C LEU A 123 -1.23 3.20 8.34
N TYR A 124 -2.05 2.57 7.51
CA TYR A 124 -1.73 2.41 6.09
C TYR A 124 -1.69 3.76 5.38
N ARG A 125 -2.66 4.64 5.65
CA ARG A 125 -2.69 6.01 5.12
C ARG A 125 -1.46 6.81 5.56
N ALA A 126 -1.10 6.76 6.84
CA ALA A 126 0.07 7.46 7.37
C ALA A 126 1.38 6.97 6.72
N ALA A 127 1.54 5.64 6.57
CA ALA A 127 2.73 5.06 5.94
C ALA A 127 2.85 5.40 4.45
N PHE A 128 1.73 5.60 3.76
CA PHE A 128 1.67 5.90 2.34
C PHE A 128 1.91 7.38 2.03
N HIS A 129 1.32 8.30 2.81
CA HIS A 129 1.12 9.71 2.44
C HIS A 129 2.43 10.44 2.10
N GLN A 130 3.37 10.49 3.04
CA GLN A 130 4.62 11.23 2.86
C GLN A 130 5.55 10.63 1.78
N PRO A 131 5.80 9.30 1.76
CA PRO A 131 6.60 8.69 0.70
C PRO A 131 6.02 8.90 -0.70
N PHE A 132 4.70 8.81 -0.85
CA PHE A 132 4.03 9.03 -2.13
C PHE A 132 4.19 10.47 -2.61
N ARG A 133 3.87 11.46 -1.75
CA ARG A 133 4.04 12.88 -2.07
C ARG A 133 5.48 13.18 -2.49
N ARG A 134 6.43 12.72 -1.70
CA ARG A 134 7.86 12.98 -1.92
C ARG A 134 8.39 12.41 -3.23
N ALA A 135 7.97 11.19 -3.55
CA ALA A 135 8.45 10.48 -4.73
C ALA A 135 7.78 10.96 -6.03
N LEU A 136 6.50 11.31 -5.96
CA LEU A 136 5.70 11.56 -7.15
C LEU A 136 5.22 13.01 -7.28
N LEU A 137 5.08 13.75 -6.19
CA LEU A 137 4.50 15.10 -6.16
C LEU A 137 5.35 16.08 -5.34
N PRO A 138 6.71 16.13 -5.54
CA PRO A 138 7.57 16.98 -4.73
C PRO A 138 7.35 18.48 -4.97
N ASP A 139 6.81 18.85 -6.12
CA ASP A 139 6.71 20.18 -6.69
C ASP A 139 5.29 20.67 -6.95
N VAL A 140 4.26 19.82 -6.66
CA VAL A 140 2.84 20.16 -6.82
C VAL A 140 2.05 19.71 -5.60
N GLU A 141 0.98 20.43 -5.27
CA GLU A 141 0.08 20.06 -4.17
C GLU A 141 -1.00 19.09 -4.63
N GLU A 142 -1.58 19.36 -5.80
CA GLU A 142 -2.63 18.55 -6.40
C GLU A 142 -2.31 18.31 -7.88
N ILE A 143 -2.82 17.19 -8.41
CA ILE A 143 -2.64 16.79 -9.80
C ILE A 143 -3.83 15.95 -10.25
N ARG A 144 -4.20 16.00 -11.55
CA ARG A 144 -5.14 15.04 -12.12
C ARG A 144 -4.53 13.64 -12.12
N ILE A 145 -5.26 12.64 -11.59
CA ILE A 145 -4.81 11.25 -11.56
C ILE A 145 -5.56 10.44 -12.61
N ILE A 146 -4.82 9.78 -13.48
CA ILE A 146 -5.33 8.78 -14.44
C ILE A 146 -4.95 7.39 -13.93
N SER A 147 -5.93 6.63 -13.46
CA SER A 147 -5.72 5.33 -12.86
C SER A 147 -5.99 4.18 -13.83
N LEU A 148 -4.93 3.41 -14.12
CA LEU A 148 -5.00 2.11 -14.79
C LEU A 148 -5.19 0.96 -13.77
N ILE A 149 -5.69 1.30 -12.59
CA ILE A 149 -5.99 0.39 -11.48
C ILE A 149 -7.46 0.60 -11.11
N PRO A 150 -8.24 -0.45 -10.84
CA PRO A 150 -9.63 -0.31 -10.45
C PRO A 150 -9.81 0.55 -9.19
N SER A 151 -10.93 1.25 -9.08
CA SER A 151 -11.26 2.04 -7.90
C SER A 151 -11.39 1.17 -6.64
N PRO A 152 -11.18 1.73 -5.43
CA PRO A 152 -11.40 0.98 -4.17
C PRO A 152 -12.86 0.57 -3.98
N ILE A 153 -13.80 1.24 -4.60
CA ILE A 153 -15.23 0.87 -4.57
C ILE A 153 -15.45 -0.41 -5.38
N SER A 154 -14.85 -0.50 -6.58
CA SER A 154 -15.01 -1.67 -7.45
C SER A 154 -14.12 -2.85 -7.05
N ALA A 155 -12.98 -2.58 -6.39
CA ALA A 155 -12.03 -3.59 -5.92
C ALA A 155 -11.69 -3.43 -4.43
N PRO A 156 -12.65 -3.60 -3.50
CA PRO A 156 -12.49 -3.28 -2.07
C PRO A 156 -11.45 -4.14 -1.35
N HIS A 157 -11.04 -5.25 -1.94
CA HIS A 157 -10.03 -6.16 -1.37
C HIS A 157 -8.65 -6.01 -2.02
N SER A 158 -8.44 -5.00 -2.86
CA SER A 158 -7.16 -4.68 -3.47
C SER A 158 -6.44 -3.60 -2.67
N SER A 159 -5.30 -3.93 -2.04
CA SER A 159 -4.47 -2.93 -1.35
C SER A 159 -3.98 -1.84 -2.30
N LEU A 160 -3.72 -2.19 -3.56
CA LEU A 160 -3.28 -1.23 -4.58
C LEU A 160 -4.41 -0.26 -4.95
N SER A 161 -5.64 -0.73 -5.11
CA SER A 161 -6.81 0.13 -5.33
C SER A 161 -7.03 1.09 -4.15
N TRP A 162 -6.86 0.60 -2.93
CA TRP A 162 -6.93 1.45 -1.73
C TRP A 162 -5.83 2.52 -1.72
N MET A 163 -4.60 2.16 -2.09
CA MET A 163 -3.49 3.11 -2.19
C MET A 163 -3.79 4.22 -3.19
N VAL A 164 -4.30 3.86 -4.38
CA VAL A 164 -4.68 4.86 -5.39
C VAL A 164 -5.88 5.70 -4.94
N GLY A 165 -6.86 5.10 -4.24
CA GLY A 165 -7.96 5.84 -3.64
C GLY A 165 -7.47 6.86 -2.60
N MET A 166 -6.53 6.49 -1.72
CA MET A 166 -5.92 7.41 -0.77
C MET A 166 -5.11 8.52 -1.46
N ALA A 167 -4.46 8.21 -2.60
CA ALA A 167 -3.77 9.21 -3.40
C ALA A 167 -4.76 10.20 -4.03
N ALA A 168 -5.87 9.69 -4.55
CA ALA A 168 -6.95 10.51 -5.10
C ALA A 168 -7.54 11.45 -4.03
N ASP A 169 -7.85 10.91 -2.84
CA ASP A 169 -8.39 11.69 -1.72
C ASP A 169 -7.44 12.80 -1.23
N ALA A 170 -6.13 12.56 -1.32
CA ALA A 170 -5.13 13.44 -0.71
C ALA A 170 -4.51 14.45 -1.70
N PHE A 171 -4.45 14.10 -2.98
CA PHE A 171 -3.61 14.81 -3.95
C PHE A 171 -4.28 15.04 -5.31
N ALA A 172 -5.51 14.56 -5.53
CA ALA A 172 -6.16 14.75 -6.81
C ALA A 172 -7.25 15.81 -6.76
N TYR A 173 -7.24 16.75 -7.70
CA TYR A 173 -8.40 17.59 -7.96
C TYR A 173 -9.40 16.88 -8.91
N GLU A 174 -8.92 15.90 -9.70
CA GLU A 174 -9.73 15.03 -10.55
C GLU A 174 -9.11 13.63 -10.64
N VAL A 175 -9.93 12.58 -10.74
CA VAL A 175 -9.46 11.21 -10.92
C VAL A 175 -10.27 10.47 -11.98
N ASP A 176 -9.56 9.89 -12.95
CA ASP A 176 -10.08 9.03 -14.00
C ASP A 176 -9.80 7.55 -13.68
N TRP A 177 -10.85 6.81 -13.33
CA TRP A 177 -10.74 5.36 -13.12
C TRP A 177 -11.00 4.64 -14.43
N LEU A 178 -9.94 4.21 -15.12
CA LEU A 178 -10.03 3.69 -16.49
C LEU A 178 -10.22 2.17 -16.58
N VAL A 179 -10.03 1.44 -15.49
CA VAL A 179 -10.03 -0.03 -15.52
C VAL A 179 -11.00 -0.60 -14.50
N GLN A 180 -11.75 -1.62 -14.91
CA GLN A 180 -12.61 -2.44 -14.06
C GLN A 180 -11.83 -3.62 -13.44
N PRO A 181 -12.36 -4.29 -12.38
CA PRO A 181 -11.69 -5.44 -11.75
C PRO A 181 -11.44 -6.63 -12.70
N ASN A 182 -12.21 -6.77 -13.77
CA ASN A 182 -12.03 -7.78 -14.81
C ASN A 182 -10.99 -7.38 -15.87
N GLY A 183 -10.40 -6.19 -15.78
CA GLY A 183 -9.41 -5.67 -16.71
C GLY A 183 -9.98 -4.91 -17.90
N GLU A 184 -11.29 -4.81 -18.03
CA GLU A 184 -11.93 -4.05 -19.10
C GLU A 184 -11.79 -2.54 -18.88
N TRP A 185 -11.67 -1.79 -19.97
CA TRP A 185 -11.66 -0.34 -19.95
C TRP A 185 -13.06 0.21 -19.65
N THR A 186 -13.15 1.19 -18.77
CA THR A 186 -14.40 1.91 -18.49
C THR A 186 -14.77 2.88 -19.62
N ARG A 187 -13.75 3.40 -20.31
CA ARG A 187 -13.81 4.28 -21.47
C ARG A 187 -12.50 4.21 -22.26
N GLY A 188 -12.43 4.81 -23.43
CA GLY A 188 -11.21 4.84 -24.24
C GLY A 188 -10.03 5.49 -23.48
N PRO A 189 -8.98 4.73 -23.13
CA PRO A 189 -7.89 5.29 -22.33
C PRO A 189 -7.11 6.37 -23.08
N PHE A 190 -6.99 6.24 -24.40
CA PHE A 190 -6.31 7.24 -25.23
C PHE A 190 -7.11 8.53 -25.42
N ASP A 191 -8.46 8.48 -25.35
CA ASP A 191 -9.28 9.67 -25.39
C ASP A 191 -9.04 10.55 -24.16
N VAL A 192 -8.87 9.92 -22.98
CA VAL A 192 -8.53 10.62 -21.74
C VAL A 192 -7.13 11.21 -21.77
N LEU A 193 -6.15 10.46 -22.30
CA LEU A 193 -4.78 10.94 -22.43
C LEU A 193 -4.66 12.08 -23.45
N ARG A 194 -5.41 12.02 -24.56
CA ARG A 194 -5.47 13.09 -25.56
C ARG A 194 -6.12 14.35 -24.98
N ALA A 195 -7.23 14.22 -24.27
CA ALA A 195 -7.87 15.35 -23.60
C ALA A 195 -6.90 16.06 -22.64
N ALA A 196 -6.18 15.30 -21.80
CA ALA A 196 -5.16 15.86 -20.90
C ALA A 196 -4.02 16.56 -21.67
N SER A 197 -3.63 16.03 -22.84
CA SER A 197 -2.64 16.66 -23.71
C SER A 197 -3.14 17.99 -24.30
N GLU A 198 -4.41 18.06 -24.72
CA GLU A 198 -5.04 19.24 -25.31
C GLU A 198 -5.30 20.33 -24.27
N GLU A 199 -5.61 19.93 -23.02
CA GLU A 199 -5.81 20.84 -21.88
C GLU A 199 -4.50 21.40 -21.33
N GLU A 200 -3.35 20.90 -21.81
CA GLU A 200 -2.01 21.26 -21.35
C GLU A 200 -1.81 21.07 -19.82
N GLU A 201 -2.62 20.20 -19.20
CA GLU A 201 -2.56 19.93 -17.77
C GLU A 201 -1.68 18.71 -17.47
N PRO A 202 -0.66 18.85 -16.59
CA PRO A 202 0.15 17.72 -16.13
C PRO A 202 -0.70 16.68 -15.43
N VAL A 203 -0.45 15.40 -15.69
CA VAL A 203 -1.19 14.28 -15.08
C VAL A 203 -0.26 13.27 -14.42
N LEU A 204 -0.79 12.55 -13.42
CA LEU A 204 -0.14 11.40 -12.82
C LEU A 204 -0.84 10.11 -13.26
N VAL A 205 -0.17 9.31 -14.10
CA VAL A 205 -0.67 8.03 -14.56
C VAL A 205 -0.20 6.92 -13.62
N LEU A 206 -1.12 6.20 -12.99
CA LEU A 206 -0.84 5.13 -12.04
C LEU A 206 -1.26 3.77 -12.59
N GLY A 207 -0.33 2.81 -12.65
CA GLY A 207 -0.65 1.50 -13.20
C GLY A 207 0.29 0.38 -12.75
N THR A 208 -0.14 -0.86 -12.99
CA THR A 208 0.77 -2.02 -12.95
C THR A 208 1.52 -2.14 -14.27
N ALA A 209 2.65 -2.84 -14.28
CA ALA A 209 3.38 -3.12 -15.53
C ALA A 209 2.47 -3.78 -16.59
N LEU A 210 1.59 -4.69 -16.16
CA LEU A 210 0.62 -5.33 -17.04
C LEU A 210 -0.43 -4.33 -17.57
N ALA A 211 -0.91 -3.41 -16.72
CA ALA A 211 -1.88 -2.40 -17.14
C ALA A 211 -1.29 -1.44 -18.19
N PHE A 212 -0.02 -1.06 -18.05
CA PHE A 212 0.67 -0.28 -19.09
C PHE A 212 0.89 -1.06 -20.39
N LEU A 213 1.09 -2.39 -20.30
CA LEU A 213 1.15 -3.22 -21.49
C LEU A 213 -0.20 -3.26 -22.22
N HIS A 214 -1.30 -3.46 -21.50
CA HIS A 214 -2.65 -3.42 -22.06
C HIS A 214 -3.00 -2.03 -22.62
N LEU A 215 -2.54 -0.96 -21.96
CA LEU A 215 -2.67 0.38 -22.52
C LEU A 215 -1.97 0.49 -23.87
N LYS A 216 -0.74 -0.01 -23.99
CA LYS A 216 0.00 -0.02 -25.25
C LYS A 216 -0.71 -0.84 -26.34
N GLU A 217 -1.30 -1.98 -25.99
CA GLU A 217 -2.05 -2.83 -26.91
C GLU A 217 -3.37 -2.20 -27.38
N ALA A 218 -3.96 -1.32 -26.56
CA ALA A 218 -5.18 -0.58 -26.90
C ALA A 218 -4.92 0.67 -27.76
N ALA A 219 -3.65 0.96 -28.11
CA ALA A 219 -3.28 2.13 -28.88
C ALA A 219 -3.60 1.94 -30.37
N ASP A 220 -4.44 2.80 -30.92
CA ASP A 220 -4.63 2.96 -32.36
C ASP A 220 -3.52 3.83 -33.01
N GLU A 221 -2.85 4.64 -32.20
CA GLU A 221 -1.76 5.55 -32.59
C GLU A 221 -0.47 5.28 -31.81
N PRO A 222 0.71 5.58 -32.38
CA PRO A 222 1.99 5.17 -31.81
C PRO A 222 2.34 5.88 -30.49
N SER A 223 1.79 7.07 -30.20
CA SER A 223 2.08 7.81 -28.97
C SER A 223 1.14 8.98 -28.72
N VAL A 224 0.91 9.30 -27.45
CA VAL A 224 0.35 10.57 -26.97
C VAL A 224 1.42 11.28 -26.17
N SER A 225 1.72 12.55 -26.50
CA SER A 225 2.64 13.38 -25.73
C SER A 225 1.86 14.05 -24.60
N LEU A 226 2.20 13.74 -23.36
CA LEU A 226 1.61 14.41 -22.20
C LEU A 226 2.37 15.70 -21.88
N PRO A 227 1.70 16.70 -21.26
CA PRO A 227 2.30 17.97 -20.90
C PRO A 227 3.51 17.81 -19.97
N THR A 228 4.42 18.80 -20.04
CA THR A 228 5.58 18.87 -19.13
C THR A 228 5.11 18.85 -17.68
N GLY A 229 5.77 18.04 -16.84
CA GLY A 229 5.35 17.83 -15.46
C GLY A 229 4.44 16.62 -15.26
N SER A 230 3.98 15.96 -16.34
CA SER A 230 3.28 14.68 -16.24
C SER A 230 4.21 13.57 -15.76
N ARG A 231 3.64 12.62 -15.02
CA ARG A 231 4.37 11.56 -14.33
C ARG A 231 3.68 10.22 -14.50
N ALA A 232 4.47 9.15 -14.41
CA ALA A 232 3.93 7.80 -14.39
C ALA A 232 4.53 6.99 -13.24
N MET A 233 3.69 6.27 -12.52
CA MET A 233 4.14 5.26 -11.55
C MET A 233 3.76 3.88 -12.04
N VAL A 234 4.76 3.04 -12.24
CA VAL A 234 4.58 1.61 -12.56
C VAL A 234 4.86 0.79 -11.31
N THR A 235 3.91 -0.03 -10.89
CA THR A 235 4.07 -0.94 -9.76
C THR A 235 3.81 -2.39 -10.13
N GLY A 236 4.43 -3.32 -9.38
CA GLY A 236 4.31 -4.75 -9.64
C GLY A 236 5.09 -5.21 -10.87
N GLY A 237 4.98 -6.50 -11.17
CA GLY A 237 5.63 -7.17 -12.31
C GLY A 237 4.62 -7.91 -13.19
N PHE A 238 5.13 -8.60 -14.19
CA PHE A 238 4.34 -9.41 -15.15
C PHE A 238 3.90 -10.75 -14.54
N LYS A 239 3.26 -10.77 -13.41
CA LYS A 239 2.84 -11.96 -12.65
C LYS A 239 2.43 -13.14 -13.56
N GLY A 240 3.36 -14.06 -13.86
CA GLY A 240 3.07 -15.31 -14.57
C GLY A 240 2.83 -15.19 -16.09
N VAL A 241 2.94 -14.03 -16.66
CA VAL A 241 2.94 -13.83 -18.11
C VAL A 241 4.41 -13.89 -18.56
N SER A 242 4.83 -14.99 -19.18
CA SER A 242 6.10 -15.05 -19.87
C SER A 242 6.07 -14.06 -21.04
N ARG A 243 7.16 -13.33 -21.21
CA ARG A 243 7.40 -12.53 -22.42
C ARG A 243 7.49 -13.43 -23.64
#